data_2c008bfffa369eb686bee3d04805c873
#
_entry.id   2c008bfffa369eb686bee3d04805c873
#
_cell.length_a   1.000
_cell.length_b   1.000
_cell.length_c   1.000
_cell.angle_alpha   90.00
_cell.angle_beta   90.00
_cell.angle_gamma   90.00
#
_symmetry.space_group_name_H-M   'P 1'
#
loop_
_entity.id
_entity.type
_entity.pdbx_description
1 polymer ?
#
loop_
_entity_poly.entity_id
_entity_poly.type
_entity_poly.pdbx_seq_one_letter_code
_entity_poly.pdbx_strand_id
1 'polypeptide(L)'
;MISESEKNYLKTSVLIPDILLDLGYRTDHRGYMYFSPFREESSPSFSYDAKRNLWFDHGAGFGGDNIELLIRLKGWNFRQASEYLMKLCGNTYYINRDAIDNVVESKATSKIHILDVSDSIKSLKLFEYASSRGIDRDLLERYCKEITYRNGSDGGTYKSIGFANNSGGFVLRGPNFKGVTHSGITTLDDQGKLDHLPSSKRLLIFEGFFNFLSYLAINDQEKALGDVLVLNSTTNVSRAIEYISSHTNAEAYLDNDKTGRKCLSRLQESCLGTRFWDASGLYAEYNDLNECLIAKIQDKQSNTLKQ
;
A
#
# COMPACT_ATOMS: atom_id res chain seq x y z
N MET A 1 -18.55 8.86 -16.66
CA MET A 1 -18.72 7.40 -16.82
C MET A 1 -17.51 6.76 -16.19
N ILE A 2 -17.68 5.80 -15.30
CA ILE A 2 -16.58 5.05 -14.67
C ILE A 2 -15.93 4.20 -15.76
N SER A 3 -14.61 4.30 -15.94
CA SER A 3 -13.83 3.54 -16.93
C SER A 3 -13.81 2.04 -16.58
N GLU A 4 -13.42 1.19 -17.52
CA GLU A 4 -13.29 -0.25 -17.25
C GLU A 4 -12.18 -0.57 -16.26
N SER A 5 -11.10 0.23 -16.25
CA SER A 5 -10.02 0.14 -15.27
C SER A 5 -10.49 0.50 -13.85
N GLU A 6 -11.30 1.54 -13.70
CA GLU A 6 -11.90 1.91 -12.41
C GLU A 6 -12.84 0.81 -11.89
N LYS A 7 -13.60 0.16 -12.78
CA LYS A 7 -14.46 -0.97 -12.40
C LYS A 7 -13.63 -2.15 -11.89
N ASN A 8 -12.56 -2.52 -12.60
CA ASN A 8 -11.69 -3.61 -12.19
C ASN A 8 -10.97 -3.31 -10.89
N TYR A 9 -10.55 -2.06 -10.69
CA TYR A 9 -9.99 -1.59 -9.43
C TYR A 9 -11.00 -1.76 -8.28
N LEU A 10 -12.22 -1.25 -8.41
CA LEU A 10 -13.25 -1.36 -7.37
C LEU A 10 -13.58 -2.81 -7.01
N LYS A 11 -13.54 -3.74 -7.99
CA LYS A 11 -13.78 -5.17 -7.75
C LYS A 11 -12.74 -5.83 -6.85
N THR A 12 -11.52 -5.28 -6.77
CA THR A 12 -10.41 -5.88 -6.01
C THR A 12 -9.99 -5.07 -4.78
N SER A 13 -10.35 -3.78 -4.72
CA SER A 13 -9.88 -2.86 -3.69
C SER A 13 -10.57 -2.98 -2.34
N VAL A 14 -11.84 -3.41 -2.32
CA VAL A 14 -12.59 -3.62 -1.08
C VAL A 14 -13.00 -5.08 -1.00
N LEU A 15 -12.56 -5.76 0.05
CA LEU A 15 -12.85 -7.17 0.24
C LEU A 15 -14.32 -7.38 0.67
N ILE A 16 -14.92 -8.46 0.21
CA ILE A 16 -16.30 -8.80 0.53
C ILE A 16 -16.55 -8.89 2.03
N PRO A 17 -15.68 -9.49 2.87
CA PRO A 17 -15.86 -9.48 4.31
C PRO A 17 -15.91 -8.07 4.93
N ASP A 18 -15.12 -7.12 4.41
CA ASP A 18 -15.10 -5.74 4.90
C ASP A 18 -16.42 -5.02 4.58
N ILE A 19 -16.98 -5.27 3.41
CA ILE A 19 -18.30 -4.77 3.01
C ILE A 19 -19.41 -5.34 3.94
N LEU A 20 -19.37 -6.63 4.19
CA LEU A 20 -20.34 -7.28 5.07
C LEU A 20 -20.27 -6.71 6.48
N LEU A 21 -19.06 -6.49 7.00
CA LEU A 21 -18.81 -5.90 8.31
C LEU A 21 -19.35 -4.46 8.39
N ASP A 22 -18.99 -3.61 7.42
CA ASP A 22 -19.44 -2.21 7.36
C ASP A 22 -20.97 -2.10 7.27
N LEU A 23 -21.60 -3.04 6.60
CA LEU A 23 -23.06 -3.11 6.49
C LEU A 23 -23.75 -3.77 7.68
N GLY A 24 -23.01 -4.24 8.69
CA GLY A 24 -23.53 -4.87 9.90
C GLY A 24 -24.00 -6.32 9.73
N TYR A 25 -23.55 -7.00 8.68
CA TYR A 25 -23.84 -8.43 8.49
C TYR A 25 -22.87 -9.31 9.31
N ARG A 26 -23.30 -10.54 9.57
CA ARG A 26 -22.46 -11.54 10.25
C ARG A 26 -21.23 -11.87 9.40
N THR A 27 -20.07 -11.80 10.03
CA THR A 27 -18.78 -12.15 9.41
C THR A 27 -18.14 -13.39 10.04
N ASP A 28 -18.81 -14.03 10.97
CA ASP A 28 -18.39 -15.33 11.51
C ASP A 28 -18.50 -16.41 10.42
N HIS A 29 -17.53 -17.28 10.36
CA HIS A 29 -17.40 -18.25 9.28
C HIS A 29 -16.75 -19.56 9.76
N ARG A 30 -16.90 -20.63 8.97
CA ARG A 30 -16.17 -21.90 9.11
C ARG A 30 -15.30 -22.12 7.87
N GLY A 31 -13.99 -21.94 8.00
CA GLY A 31 -13.08 -21.96 6.86
C GLY A 31 -13.37 -20.79 5.89
N TYR A 32 -13.80 -21.09 4.68
CA TYR A 32 -14.18 -20.11 3.65
C TYR A 32 -15.70 -19.91 3.51
N MET A 33 -16.50 -20.49 4.41
CA MET A 33 -17.95 -20.44 4.38
C MET A 33 -18.50 -19.48 5.43
N TYR A 34 -19.24 -18.49 4.99
CA TYR A 34 -19.94 -17.47 5.78
C TYR A 34 -21.43 -17.76 5.85
N PHE A 35 -22.12 -17.13 6.79
CA PHE A 35 -23.58 -17.08 6.76
C PHE A 35 -24.04 -16.15 5.62
N SER A 36 -25.12 -16.54 4.94
CA SER A 36 -25.67 -15.74 3.86
C SER A 36 -26.13 -14.36 4.36
N PRO A 37 -25.72 -13.26 3.73
CA PRO A 37 -26.24 -11.93 4.04
C PRO A 37 -27.63 -11.69 3.45
N PHE A 38 -28.17 -12.64 2.66
CA PHE A 38 -29.46 -12.52 1.98
C PHE A 38 -30.62 -13.13 2.75
N ARG A 39 -30.33 -13.94 3.77
CA ARG A 39 -31.35 -14.65 4.59
C ARG A 39 -30.79 -15.07 5.94
N GLU A 40 -31.68 -15.39 6.84
CA GLU A 40 -31.32 -16.11 8.08
C GLU A 40 -31.13 -17.60 7.79
N GLU A 41 -30.06 -18.17 8.30
CA GLU A 41 -29.73 -19.59 8.15
C GLU A 41 -28.99 -20.12 9.38
N SER A 42 -29.12 -21.42 9.64
CA SER A 42 -28.47 -22.09 10.78
C SER A 42 -27.10 -22.68 10.45
N SER A 43 -26.76 -22.81 9.16
CA SER A 43 -25.49 -23.34 8.66
C SER A 43 -24.93 -22.44 7.57
N PRO A 44 -23.63 -22.12 7.60
CA PRO A 44 -23.01 -21.26 6.60
C PRO A 44 -23.14 -21.84 5.18
N SER A 45 -23.62 -21.03 4.23
CA SER A 45 -23.78 -21.42 2.83
C SER A 45 -23.28 -20.38 1.81
N PHE A 46 -22.62 -19.34 2.28
CA PHE A 46 -22.07 -18.28 1.45
C PHE A 46 -20.53 -18.45 1.37
N SER A 47 -20.00 -18.86 0.23
CA SER A 47 -18.55 -19.03 0.03
C SER A 47 -17.90 -17.75 -0.45
N TYR A 48 -16.66 -17.52 -0.01
CA TYR A 48 -15.83 -16.39 -0.42
C TYR A 48 -14.46 -16.87 -0.91
N ASP A 49 -14.12 -16.51 -2.16
CA ASP A 49 -12.80 -16.71 -2.74
C ASP A 49 -11.95 -15.44 -2.54
N ALA A 50 -11.08 -15.45 -1.54
CA ALA A 50 -10.23 -14.32 -1.18
C ALA A 50 -9.19 -13.95 -2.27
N LYS A 51 -8.85 -14.89 -3.18
CA LYS A 51 -7.87 -14.63 -4.25
C LYS A 51 -8.47 -13.81 -5.39
N ARG A 52 -9.76 -14.05 -5.66
CA ARG A 52 -10.48 -13.41 -6.76
C ARG A 52 -11.42 -12.31 -6.30
N ASN A 53 -11.62 -12.19 -4.97
CA ASN A 53 -12.64 -11.35 -4.36
C ASN A 53 -14.05 -11.64 -4.93
N LEU A 54 -14.36 -12.92 -5.03
CA LEU A 54 -15.65 -13.42 -5.53
C LEU A 54 -16.39 -14.17 -4.44
N TRP A 55 -17.71 -14.12 -4.50
CA TRP A 55 -18.58 -14.84 -3.60
C TRP A 55 -19.58 -15.71 -4.36
N PHE A 56 -20.08 -16.73 -3.70
CA PHE A 56 -21.17 -17.55 -4.19
C PHE A 56 -22.04 -18.02 -3.03
N ASP A 57 -23.34 -17.76 -3.13
CA ASP A 57 -24.34 -18.25 -2.19
C ASP A 57 -24.93 -19.57 -2.68
N HIS A 58 -24.51 -20.67 -2.06
CA HIS A 58 -24.93 -22.03 -2.45
C HIS A 58 -26.42 -22.28 -2.19
N GLY A 59 -27.02 -21.61 -1.20
CA GLY A 59 -28.44 -21.75 -0.91
C GLY A 59 -29.34 -20.96 -1.87
N ALA A 60 -28.83 -19.86 -2.40
CA ALA A 60 -29.56 -19.01 -3.34
C ALA A 60 -29.22 -19.31 -4.83
N GLY A 61 -28.08 -20.01 -5.09
CA GLY A 61 -27.66 -20.39 -6.42
C GLY A 61 -27.10 -19.26 -7.29
N PHE A 62 -26.62 -18.17 -6.66
CA PHE A 62 -26.01 -17.04 -7.37
C PHE A 62 -24.77 -16.52 -6.66
N GLY A 63 -23.94 -15.76 -7.41
CA GLY A 63 -22.69 -15.20 -6.92
C GLY A 63 -22.25 -14.02 -7.76
N GLY A 64 -21.08 -13.46 -7.45
CA GLY A 64 -20.54 -12.31 -8.15
C GLY A 64 -19.31 -11.73 -7.50
N ASP A 65 -19.00 -10.50 -7.89
CA ASP A 65 -17.97 -9.66 -7.27
C ASP A 65 -18.59 -8.75 -6.16
N ASN A 66 -17.77 -7.88 -5.59
CA ASN A 66 -18.20 -6.97 -4.54
C ASN A 66 -19.24 -5.93 -5.01
N ILE A 67 -19.21 -5.53 -6.27
CA ILE A 67 -20.22 -4.62 -6.85
C ILE A 67 -21.56 -5.35 -6.96
N GLU A 68 -21.56 -6.58 -7.50
CA GLU A 68 -22.77 -7.42 -7.61
C GLU A 68 -23.37 -7.72 -6.22
N LEU A 69 -22.52 -7.91 -5.20
CA LEU A 69 -22.96 -8.07 -3.82
C LEU A 69 -23.80 -6.88 -3.34
N LEU A 70 -23.28 -5.67 -3.53
CA LEU A 70 -23.95 -4.42 -3.12
C LEU A 70 -25.25 -4.19 -3.89
N ILE A 71 -25.25 -4.43 -5.21
CA ILE A 71 -26.44 -4.33 -6.03
C ILE A 71 -27.54 -5.23 -5.48
N ARG A 72 -27.22 -6.48 -5.13
CA ARG A 72 -28.21 -7.45 -4.63
C ARG A 72 -28.63 -7.18 -3.19
N LEU A 73 -27.69 -6.80 -2.30
CA LEU A 73 -28.02 -6.54 -0.89
C LEU A 73 -28.82 -5.27 -0.67
N LYS A 74 -28.49 -4.21 -1.43
CA LYS A 74 -29.07 -2.87 -1.21
C LYS A 74 -30.07 -2.45 -2.29
N GLY A 75 -30.21 -3.22 -3.37
CA GLY A 75 -31.00 -2.80 -4.53
C GLY A 75 -30.41 -1.59 -5.26
N TRP A 76 -29.12 -1.35 -5.10
CA TRP A 76 -28.44 -0.23 -5.71
C TRP A 76 -28.17 -0.47 -7.19
N ASN A 77 -28.06 0.62 -7.97
CA ASN A 77 -27.49 0.56 -9.29
C ASN A 77 -25.96 0.53 -9.23
N PHE A 78 -25.32 0.24 -10.38
CA PHE A 78 -23.86 0.18 -10.50
C PHE A 78 -23.16 1.44 -9.97
N ARG A 79 -23.70 2.62 -10.28
CA ARG A 79 -23.11 3.90 -9.84
C ARG A 79 -23.13 4.03 -8.31
N GLN A 80 -24.25 3.73 -7.67
CA GLN A 80 -24.39 3.80 -6.20
C GLN A 80 -23.45 2.80 -5.50
N ALA A 81 -23.36 1.56 -6.02
CA ALA A 81 -22.43 0.56 -5.51
C ALA A 81 -20.97 1.02 -5.65
N SER A 82 -20.61 1.60 -6.79
CA SER A 82 -19.25 2.12 -7.02
C SER A 82 -18.92 3.31 -6.13
N GLU A 83 -19.82 4.27 -5.97
CA GLU A 83 -19.66 5.42 -5.06
C GLU A 83 -19.49 4.97 -3.60
N TYR A 84 -20.21 3.94 -3.17
CA TYR A 84 -20.05 3.35 -1.85
C TYR A 84 -18.69 2.67 -1.68
N LEU A 85 -18.24 1.88 -2.67
CA LEU A 85 -16.92 1.25 -2.62
C LEU A 85 -15.79 2.28 -2.63
N MET A 86 -15.89 3.35 -3.42
CA MET A 86 -14.94 4.46 -3.39
C MET A 86 -14.86 5.11 -2.01
N LYS A 87 -16.01 5.35 -1.39
CA LYS A 87 -16.09 5.89 -0.03
C LYS A 87 -15.47 4.94 0.99
N LEU A 88 -15.72 3.64 0.85
CA LEU A 88 -15.18 2.62 1.74
C LEU A 88 -13.65 2.49 1.56
N CYS A 89 -13.15 2.55 0.33
CA CYS A 89 -11.71 2.64 0.05
C CYS A 89 -11.06 3.83 0.76
N GLY A 90 -11.72 5.00 0.79
CA GLY A 90 -11.23 6.19 1.49
C GLY A 90 -11.38 6.12 3.02
N ASN A 91 -12.36 5.37 3.54
CA ASN A 91 -12.68 5.25 4.95
C ASN A 91 -12.06 4.03 5.66
N THR A 92 -11.52 3.07 4.94
CA THR A 92 -10.94 1.82 5.53
C THR A 92 -9.80 2.11 6.53
N TYR A 93 -9.33 3.34 6.58
CA TYR A 93 -8.39 3.83 7.58
C TYR A 93 -8.98 3.97 9.00
N TYR A 94 -10.30 4.04 9.16
CA TYR A 94 -10.94 4.38 10.44
C TYR A 94 -11.76 3.26 11.09
N ILE A 95 -12.15 2.22 10.37
CA ILE A 95 -13.15 1.25 10.87
C ILE A 95 -12.54 0.05 11.61
N ASN A 96 -11.25 -0.19 11.54
CA ASN A 96 -10.68 -1.48 11.96
C ASN A 96 -9.97 -1.47 13.32
N ARG A 97 -10.41 -0.71 14.32
CA ARG A 97 -9.84 -0.79 15.69
C ARG A 97 -10.39 -1.95 16.52
N ASP A 98 -11.65 -2.39 16.32
CA ASP A 98 -12.32 -3.34 17.21
C ASP A 98 -12.64 -4.71 16.61
N ALA A 99 -12.41 -4.93 15.31
CA ALA A 99 -12.78 -6.16 14.62
C ALA A 99 -11.59 -7.10 14.31
N ILE A 100 -10.36 -6.74 14.67
CA ILE A 100 -9.13 -7.48 14.28
C ILE A 100 -8.93 -8.77 15.08
N ASP A 101 -9.59 -8.95 16.20
CA ASP A 101 -9.33 -10.10 17.08
C ASP A 101 -9.87 -11.45 16.58
N ASN A 102 -10.62 -11.54 15.48
CA ASN A 102 -11.29 -12.78 15.07
C ASN A 102 -11.23 -13.17 13.58
N VAL A 103 -10.37 -12.63 12.75
CA VAL A 103 -10.31 -13.01 11.33
C VAL A 103 -9.03 -13.78 10.97
N VAL A 104 -9.19 -15.08 11.02
CA VAL A 104 -8.62 -16.15 10.17
C VAL A 104 -7.13 -16.19 9.90
N GLU A 105 -6.51 -17.18 10.48
CA GLU A 105 -5.31 -17.87 9.99
C GLU A 105 -5.49 -18.40 8.56
N SER A 106 -5.23 -17.58 7.54
CA SER A 106 -4.84 -18.05 6.22
C SER A 106 -3.35 -17.82 6.00
N LYS A 107 -2.65 -18.86 5.68
CA LYS A 107 -1.20 -18.98 5.47
C LYS A 107 -0.58 -17.81 4.70
N ALA A 108 0.03 -16.89 5.41
CA ALA A 108 0.98 -15.81 5.20
C ALA A 108 0.60 -14.54 6.00
N THR A 109 0.03 -14.66 7.18
CA THR A 109 -0.14 -13.55 8.11
C THR A 109 1.24 -13.14 8.61
N SER A 110 1.58 -11.87 8.43
CA SER A 110 2.74 -11.33 9.14
C SER A 110 2.51 -11.61 10.63
N LYS A 111 3.52 -12.13 11.32
CA LYS A 111 3.48 -12.33 12.79
C LYS A 111 3.42 -11.00 13.56
N ILE A 112 3.07 -9.92 12.88
CA ILE A 112 3.09 -8.54 13.36
C ILE A 112 1.66 -8.12 13.67
N HIS A 113 1.37 -7.88 14.95
CA HIS A 113 0.10 -7.36 15.42
C HIS A 113 0.26 -5.89 15.81
N ILE A 114 -0.40 -4.98 15.10
CA ILE A 114 -0.37 -3.54 15.40
C ILE A 114 -1.12 -3.31 16.71
N LEU A 115 -0.47 -2.61 17.65
CA LEU A 115 -1.04 -2.22 18.93
C LEU A 115 -1.42 -0.75 18.95
N ASP A 116 -0.65 0.11 18.27
CA ASP A 116 -0.90 1.55 18.18
C ASP A 116 -0.28 2.15 16.92
N VAL A 117 -0.92 3.21 16.42
CA VAL A 117 -0.49 4.01 15.27
C VAL A 117 -0.48 5.47 15.68
N SER A 118 0.69 6.08 15.78
CA SER A 118 0.86 7.50 16.12
C SER A 118 1.25 8.30 14.88
N ASP A 119 0.60 9.43 14.63
CA ASP A 119 0.92 10.34 13.52
C ASP A 119 2.26 11.04 13.69
N SER A 120 2.79 11.11 14.90
CA SER A 120 4.12 11.68 15.17
C SER A 120 5.11 10.61 15.64
N ILE A 121 6.38 10.77 15.23
CA ILE A 121 7.48 9.88 15.63
C ILE A 121 8.01 10.35 17.00
N LYS A 122 7.61 9.65 18.07
CA LYS A 122 8.00 9.96 19.45
C LYS A 122 9.29 9.25 19.88
N SER A 123 9.60 8.13 19.25
CA SER A 123 10.79 7.33 19.57
C SER A 123 12.05 8.01 19.04
N LEU A 124 12.94 8.43 19.96
CA LEU A 124 14.24 9.02 19.60
C LEU A 124 15.06 8.08 18.70
N LYS A 125 15.07 6.78 18.98
CA LYS A 125 15.80 5.78 18.18
C LYS A 125 15.30 5.71 16.73
N LEU A 126 13.99 5.88 16.51
CA LEU A 126 13.43 5.87 15.14
C LEU A 126 13.77 7.17 14.41
N PHE A 127 13.76 8.29 15.14
CA PHE A 127 14.18 9.55 14.57
C PHE A 127 15.68 9.55 14.24
N GLU A 128 16.55 9.08 15.13
CA GLU A 128 17.99 8.92 14.88
C GLU A 128 18.24 8.02 13.66
N TYR A 129 17.47 6.93 13.55
CA TYR A 129 17.55 6.04 12.37
C TYR A 129 17.16 6.78 11.09
N ALA A 130 16.05 7.52 11.05
CA ALA A 130 15.65 8.29 9.88
C ALA A 130 16.70 9.38 9.54
N SER A 131 17.21 10.09 10.55
CA SER A 131 18.27 11.11 10.39
C SER A 131 19.57 10.50 9.84
N SER A 132 19.95 9.30 10.28
CA SER A 132 21.11 8.59 9.72
C SER A 132 20.92 8.18 8.25
N ARG A 133 19.66 8.14 7.79
CA ARG A 133 19.27 7.93 6.40
C ARG A 133 19.10 9.26 5.64
N GLY A 134 19.44 10.40 6.25
CA GLY A 134 19.34 11.72 5.64
C GLY A 134 17.92 12.30 5.56
N ILE A 135 16.97 11.73 6.30
CA ILE A 135 15.57 12.17 6.29
C ILE A 135 15.31 12.99 7.55
N ASP A 136 14.87 14.24 7.37
CA ASP A 136 14.49 15.12 8.47
C ASP A 136 13.13 14.74 9.10
N ARG A 137 12.81 15.40 10.21
CA ARG A 137 11.59 15.12 10.96
C ARG A 137 10.33 15.48 10.19
N ASP A 138 10.31 16.62 9.55
CA ASP A 138 9.11 17.15 8.90
C ASP A 138 8.70 16.26 7.71
N LEU A 139 9.69 15.86 6.91
CA LEU A 139 9.48 14.95 5.80
C LEU A 139 9.08 13.55 6.30
N LEU A 140 9.71 13.07 7.38
CA LEU A 140 9.37 11.77 7.97
C LEU A 140 7.93 11.74 8.48
N GLU A 141 7.51 12.73 9.27
CA GLU A 141 6.17 12.78 9.87
C GLU A 141 5.06 13.09 8.86
N ARG A 142 5.40 13.71 7.72
CA ARG A 142 4.46 13.93 6.61
C ARG A 142 4.02 12.61 5.97
N TYR A 143 4.91 11.65 5.81
CA TYR A 143 4.65 10.41 5.05
C TYR A 143 4.61 9.15 5.89
N CYS A 144 5.14 9.19 7.10
CA CYS A 144 5.30 8.02 7.94
C CYS A 144 4.63 8.21 9.30
N LYS A 145 4.37 7.08 9.96
CA LYS A 145 3.78 7.00 11.30
C LYS A 145 4.67 6.18 12.22
N GLU A 146 4.58 6.39 13.53
CA GLU A 146 5.16 5.47 14.49
C GLU A 146 4.19 4.32 14.71
N ILE A 147 4.62 3.11 14.42
CA ILE A 147 3.83 1.90 14.60
C ILE A 147 4.36 1.15 15.82
N THR A 148 3.52 0.99 16.84
CA THR A 148 3.78 0.09 17.96
C THR A 148 3.12 -1.25 17.64
N TYR A 149 3.89 -2.34 17.69
CA TYR A 149 3.40 -3.66 17.32
C TYR A 149 3.97 -4.75 18.22
N ARG A 150 3.30 -5.89 18.27
CA ARG A 150 3.77 -7.13 18.86
C ARG A 150 4.24 -8.06 17.76
N ASN A 151 5.42 -8.66 17.95
CA ASN A 151 5.90 -9.72 17.07
C ASN A 151 5.42 -11.07 17.64
N GLY A 152 4.64 -11.81 16.88
CA GLY A 152 4.09 -13.10 17.30
C GLY A 152 5.14 -14.20 17.50
N SER A 153 6.40 -13.99 17.10
CA SER A 153 7.47 -14.98 17.29
C SER A 153 8.08 -14.98 18.70
N ASP A 154 8.04 -13.84 19.40
CA ASP A 154 8.68 -13.66 20.71
C ASP A 154 7.79 -12.95 21.74
N GLY A 155 6.59 -12.49 21.30
CA GLY A 155 5.64 -11.76 22.14
C GLY A 155 6.10 -10.36 22.58
N GLY A 156 7.26 -9.91 22.11
CA GLY A 156 7.82 -8.58 22.42
C GLY A 156 7.05 -7.44 21.78
N THR A 157 7.03 -6.29 22.45
CA THR A 157 6.46 -5.05 21.90
C THR A 157 7.56 -4.18 21.32
N TYR A 158 7.38 -3.77 20.08
CA TYR A 158 8.36 -3.04 19.28
C TYR A 158 7.77 -1.79 18.66
N LYS A 159 8.66 -0.89 18.23
CA LYS A 159 8.29 0.31 17.48
C LYS A 159 9.05 0.36 16.16
N SER A 160 8.40 0.81 15.11
CA SER A 160 9.00 1.02 13.77
C SER A 160 8.41 2.25 13.09
N ILE A 161 9.15 2.80 12.15
CA ILE A 161 8.62 3.72 11.16
C ILE A 161 7.71 2.93 10.23
N GLY A 162 6.47 3.36 10.06
CA GLY A 162 5.47 2.76 9.19
C GLY A 162 5.11 3.65 8.02
N PHE A 163 5.26 3.16 6.81
CA PHE A 163 4.80 3.78 5.59
C PHE A 163 3.56 3.04 5.09
N ALA A 164 2.44 3.74 4.97
CA ALA A 164 1.16 3.14 4.62
C ALA A 164 1.16 2.62 3.17
N ASN A 165 0.41 1.55 2.92
CA ASN A 165 0.22 1.02 1.57
C ASN A 165 -1.26 0.85 1.21
N ASN A 166 -1.54 0.64 -0.08
CA ASN A 166 -2.88 0.55 -0.62
C ASN A 166 -3.67 -0.69 -0.15
N SER A 167 -3.02 -1.65 0.51
CA SER A 167 -3.68 -2.83 1.09
C SER A 167 -4.10 -2.62 2.56
N GLY A 168 -4.14 -1.37 3.03
CA GLY A 168 -4.50 -1.04 4.41
C GLY A 168 -3.44 -1.43 5.45
N GLY A 169 -2.23 -1.74 5.00
CA GLY A 169 -1.11 -2.11 5.86
C GLY A 169 0.01 -1.08 5.87
N PHE A 170 1.12 -1.46 6.51
CA PHE A 170 2.32 -0.65 6.63
C PHE A 170 3.57 -1.43 6.24
N VAL A 171 4.45 -0.76 5.53
CA VAL A 171 5.86 -1.17 5.40
C VAL A 171 6.60 -0.64 6.61
N LEU A 172 7.23 -1.52 7.37
CA LEU A 172 7.88 -1.20 8.63
C LEU A 172 9.40 -1.17 8.49
N ARG A 173 10.02 -0.13 9.02
CA ARG A 173 11.49 0.02 9.06
C ARG A 173 11.93 0.53 10.43
N GLY A 174 13.04 0.01 10.90
CA GLY A 174 13.73 0.46 12.09
C GLY A 174 15.21 0.09 12.00
N PRO A 175 16.06 0.47 12.98
CA PRO A 175 17.51 0.26 12.92
C PRO A 175 17.91 -1.18 12.59
N ASN A 176 17.19 -2.16 13.15
CA ASN A 176 17.48 -3.59 12.99
C ASN A 176 16.24 -4.37 12.53
N PHE A 177 15.25 -3.69 11.93
CA PHE A 177 14.00 -4.31 11.57
C PHE A 177 13.49 -3.86 10.21
N LYS A 178 13.05 -4.85 9.44
CA LYS A 178 12.43 -4.71 8.12
C LYS A 178 11.23 -5.66 8.07
N GLY A 179 10.04 -5.11 7.92
CA GLY A 179 8.82 -5.91 7.91
C GLY A 179 7.71 -5.26 7.11
N VAL A 180 6.59 -5.97 7.03
CA VAL A 180 5.37 -5.51 6.39
C VAL A 180 4.19 -6.15 7.12
N THR A 181 3.13 -5.39 7.39
CA THR A 181 1.92 -5.93 8.01
C THR A 181 1.03 -6.61 6.97
N HIS A 182 0.77 -5.93 5.85
CA HIS A 182 0.11 -6.48 4.66
C HIS A 182 0.90 -6.07 3.43
N SER A 183 1.13 -7.02 2.53
CA SER A 183 1.90 -6.77 1.31
C SER A 183 1.07 -5.94 0.32
N GLY A 184 1.65 -4.86 -0.19
CA GLY A 184 1.01 -3.97 -1.17
C GLY A 184 1.93 -2.89 -1.69
N ILE A 185 1.55 -2.29 -2.81
CA ILE A 185 2.15 -1.06 -3.33
C ILE A 185 1.62 0.14 -2.55
N THR A 186 2.30 1.27 -2.64
CA THR A 186 1.78 2.57 -2.20
C THR A 186 1.70 3.50 -3.39
N THR A 187 0.54 4.11 -3.61
CA THR A 187 0.36 5.16 -4.59
C THR A 187 -0.05 6.46 -3.91
N LEU A 188 0.56 7.56 -4.30
CA LEU A 188 0.27 8.90 -3.79
C LEU A 188 -0.09 9.81 -4.95
N ASP A 189 -1.06 10.70 -4.72
CA ASP A 189 -1.41 11.77 -5.66
C ASP A 189 -0.33 12.87 -5.70
N ASP A 190 -0.52 13.87 -6.54
CA ASP A 190 0.36 15.04 -6.66
C ASP A 190 0.38 15.95 -5.42
N GLN A 191 -0.53 15.70 -4.44
CA GLN A 191 -0.51 16.34 -3.12
C GLN A 191 0.21 15.49 -2.07
N GLY A 192 0.70 14.30 -2.44
CA GLY A 192 1.39 13.38 -1.54
C GLY A 192 0.43 12.60 -0.63
N LYS A 193 -0.86 12.56 -0.95
CA LYS A 193 -1.84 11.77 -0.22
C LYS A 193 -1.97 10.39 -0.84
N LEU A 194 -2.21 9.40 0.01
CA LEU A 194 -2.50 8.06 -0.45
C LEU A 194 -3.75 8.09 -1.32
N ASP A 195 -3.59 7.78 -2.59
CA ASP A 195 -4.66 7.72 -3.57
C ASP A 195 -4.45 6.53 -4.50
N HIS A 196 -5.54 5.97 -4.96
CA HIS A 196 -5.56 4.85 -5.88
C HIS A 196 -5.86 5.27 -7.32
N LEU A 197 -6.24 6.53 -7.52
CA LEU A 197 -6.55 7.08 -8.83
C LEU A 197 -5.43 8.00 -9.31
N PRO A 198 -5.08 7.93 -10.59
CA PRO A 198 -4.10 8.85 -11.17
C PRO A 198 -4.61 10.28 -11.16
N SER A 199 -3.80 11.20 -10.65
CA SER A 199 -4.07 12.65 -10.66
C SER A 199 -3.22 13.37 -11.71
N SER A 200 -2.14 12.75 -12.19
CA SER A 200 -1.16 13.30 -13.10
C SER A 200 -0.89 12.37 -14.29
N LYS A 201 -0.31 12.90 -15.35
CA LYS A 201 0.22 12.09 -16.47
C LYS A 201 1.65 11.60 -16.22
N ARG A 202 2.35 12.18 -15.26
CA ARG A 202 3.70 11.85 -14.84
C ARG A 202 3.66 10.98 -13.59
N LEU A 203 4.37 9.88 -13.62
CA LEU A 203 4.51 8.95 -12.52
C LEU A 203 5.99 8.83 -12.12
N LEU A 204 6.25 8.88 -10.81
CA LEU A 204 7.55 8.55 -10.24
C LEU A 204 7.44 7.19 -9.54
N ILE A 205 8.32 6.26 -9.89
CA ILE A 205 8.31 4.89 -9.37
C ILE A 205 9.55 4.67 -8.52
N PHE A 206 9.35 4.20 -7.28
CA PHE A 206 10.42 3.89 -6.33
C PHE A 206 10.34 2.42 -5.87
N GLU A 207 11.49 1.80 -5.61
CA GLU A 207 11.50 0.44 -5.06
C GLU A 207 11.05 0.43 -3.60
N GLY A 208 11.54 1.36 -2.78
CA GLY A 208 11.21 1.51 -1.37
C GLY A 208 10.93 2.94 -0.95
N PHE A 209 10.21 3.13 0.16
CA PHE A 209 9.81 4.47 0.59
C PHE A 209 10.99 5.36 1.06
N PHE A 210 12.10 4.80 1.52
CA PHE A 210 13.29 5.62 1.81
C PHE A 210 13.88 6.20 0.54
N ASN A 211 13.81 5.52 -0.60
CA ASN A 211 14.22 6.08 -1.89
C ASN A 211 13.29 7.23 -2.32
N PHE A 212 11.97 7.08 -2.09
CA PHE A 212 11.02 8.17 -2.31
C PHE A 212 11.30 9.39 -1.42
N LEU A 213 11.49 9.20 -0.11
CA LEU A 213 11.85 10.30 0.81
C LEU A 213 13.20 10.93 0.44
N SER A 214 14.15 10.13 -0.01
CA SER A 214 15.46 10.64 -0.49
C SER A 214 15.33 11.48 -1.75
N TYR A 215 14.44 11.11 -2.66
CA TYR A 215 14.11 11.93 -3.83
C TYR A 215 13.62 13.32 -3.41
N LEU A 216 12.71 13.38 -2.44
CA LEU A 216 12.18 14.63 -1.94
C LEU A 216 13.27 15.46 -1.25
N ALA A 217 14.08 14.84 -0.39
CA ALA A 217 15.18 15.51 0.31
C ALA A 217 16.28 16.04 -0.63
N ILE A 218 16.64 15.28 -1.68
CA ILE A 218 17.64 15.70 -2.68
C ILE A 218 17.15 16.93 -3.46
N ASN A 219 15.86 16.99 -3.76
CA ASN A 219 15.26 18.05 -4.56
C ASN A 219 14.69 19.20 -3.70
N ASP A 220 14.89 19.17 -2.38
CA ASP A 220 14.35 20.16 -1.44
C ASP A 220 12.82 20.34 -1.62
N GLN A 221 12.10 19.23 -1.68
CA GLN A 221 10.66 19.19 -1.94
C GLN A 221 9.90 18.52 -0.80
N GLU A 222 8.75 19.08 -0.47
CA GLU A 222 7.81 18.46 0.47
C GLU A 222 6.90 17.41 -0.17
N LYS A 223 6.70 17.50 -1.48
CA LYS A 223 5.90 16.58 -2.29
C LYS A 223 6.47 16.44 -3.69
N ALA A 224 6.21 15.32 -4.32
CA ALA A 224 6.64 15.06 -5.69
C ALA A 224 5.83 15.88 -6.72
N LEU A 225 6.48 16.17 -7.86
CA LEU A 225 5.81 16.82 -8.99
C LEU A 225 5.23 15.76 -9.92
N GLY A 226 4.15 15.13 -9.50
CA GLY A 226 3.44 14.06 -10.18
C GLY A 226 2.99 12.97 -9.22
N ASP A 227 2.31 11.98 -9.73
CA ASP A 227 1.90 10.82 -8.95
C ASP A 227 3.12 9.97 -8.55
N VAL A 228 3.02 9.30 -7.43
CA VAL A 228 4.09 8.45 -6.89
C VAL A 228 3.60 7.02 -6.76
N LEU A 229 4.44 6.09 -7.16
CA LEU A 229 4.29 4.67 -6.89
C LEU A 229 5.51 4.16 -6.12
N VAL A 230 5.31 3.61 -4.94
CA VAL A 230 6.33 2.86 -4.22
C VAL A 230 5.96 1.38 -4.27
N LEU A 231 6.83 0.57 -4.88
CA LEU A 231 6.60 -0.88 -5.01
C LEU A 231 6.62 -1.59 -3.66
N ASN A 232 7.37 -1.07 -2.68
CA ASN A 232 7.61 -1.66 -1.37
C ASN A 232 8.32 -3.03 -1.41
N SER A 233 8.29 -3.70 -2.55
CA SER A 233 9.02 -4.92 -2.90
C SER A 233 8.88 -5.16 -4.40
N THR A 234 9.93 -5.64 -5.06
CA THR A 234 9.88 -6.04 -6.48
C THR A 234 8.89 -7.18 -6.76
N THR A 235 8.47 -7.92 -5.72
CA THR A 235 7.42 -8.93 -5.84
C THR A 235 6.03 -8.34 -6.12
N ASN A 236 5.82 -7.05 -5.84
CA ASN A 236 4.56 -6.34 -6.06
C ASN A 236 4.39 -5.79 -7.49
N VAL A 237 5.33 -6.01 -8.40
CA VAL A 237 5.28 -5.50 -9.79
C VAL A 237 3.92 -5.77 -10.45
N SER A 238 3.38 -6.99 -10.32
CA SER A 238 2.09 -7.35 -10.93
C SER A 238 0.91 -6.49 -10.42
N ARG A 239 0.99 -5.98 -9.20
CA ARG A 239 -0.03 -5.09 -8.61
C ARG A 239 0.10 -3.65 -9.09
N ALA A 240 1.27 -3.28 -9.63
CA ALA A 240 1.59 -1.94 -10.08
C ALA A 240 1.19 -1.68 -11.55
N ILE A 241 1.05 -2.75 -12.36
CA ILE A 241 0.90 -2.66 -13.83
C ILE A 241 -0.28 -1.79 -14.22
N GLU A 242 -1.44 -1.99 -13.61
CA GLU A 242 -2.65 -1.24 -13.94
C GLU A 242 -2.48 0.26 -13.66
N TYR A 243 -1.95 0.60 -12.46
CA TYR A 243 -1.71 1.99 -12.09
C TYR A 243 -0.66 2.65 -13.00
N ILE A 244 0.42 1.96 -13.34
CA ILE A 244 1.43 2.47 -14.28
C ILE A 244 0.85 2.68 -15.66
N SER A 245 0.03 1.74 -16.15
CA SER A 245 -0.56 1.80 -17.49
C SER A 245 -1.56 2.95 -17.67
N SER A 246 -2.03 3.55 -16.59
CA SER A 246 -2.87 4.76 -16.63
C SER A 246 -2.08 6.07 -16.82
N HIS A 247 -0.74 5.99 -16.80
CA HIS A 247 0.15 7.12 -17.00
C HIS A 247 0.85 7.06 -18.36
N THR A 248 1.11 8.23 -18.97
CA THR A 248 1.82 8.31 -20.25
C THR A 248 3.34 8.30 -20.09
N ASN A 249 3.85 8.78 -18.95
CA ASN A 249 5.27 8.86 -18.66
C ASN A 249 5.56 8.36 -17.25
N ALA A 250 6.58 7.54 -17.08
CA ALA A 250 7.03 6.99 -15.81
C ALA A 250 8.55 7.16 -15.66
N GLU A 251 8.98 7.67 -14.52
CA GLU A 251 10.37 7.80 -14.12
C GLU A 251 10.66 6.76 -13.05
N ALA A 252 11.57 5.83 -13.31
CA ALA A 252 11.86 4.70 -12.44
C ALA A 252 13.16 4.93 -11.65
N TYR A 253 13.02 5.10 -10.35
CA TYR A 253 14.09 5.24 -9.35
C TYR A 253 14.24 3.91 -8.59
N LEU A 254 14.75 2.88 -9.30
CA LEU A 254 14.91 1.52 -8.76
C LEU A 254 16.38 1.29 -8.36
N ASP A 255 16.61 0.29 -7.52
CA ASP A 255 17.96 -0.03 -7.05
C ASP A 255 18.88 -0.46 -8.19
N ASN A 256 20.17 -0.06 -8.15
CA ASN A 256 21.20 -0.34 -9.13
C ASN A 256 21.74 -1.78 -9.08
N ASP A 257 20.91 -2.71 -8.60
CA ASP A 257 21.26 -4.11 -8.55
C ASP A 257 20.58 -4.95 -9.66
N LYS A 258 20.83 -6.25 -9.65
CA LYS A 258 20.25 -7.18 -10.62
C LYS A 258 18.71 -7.26 -10.49
N THR A 259 18.19 -7.08 -9.29
CA THR A 259 16.76 -7.16 -8.99
C THR A 259 16.01 -5.94 -9.51
N GLY A 260 16.54 -4.74 -9.24
CA GLY A 260 15.99 -3.49 -9.76
C GLY A 260 15.97 -3.43 -11.29
N ARG A 261 17.07 -3.88 -11.95
CA ARG A 261 17.12 -3.97 -13.42
C ARG A 261 16.08 -4.94 -13.99
N LYS A 262 15.91 -6.12 -13.40
CA LYS A 262 14.86 -7.06 -13.80
C LYS A 262 13.45 -6.50 -13.56
N CYS A 263 13.28 -5.78 -12.46
CA CYS A 263 12.02 -5.11 -12.14
C CYS A 263 11.67 -4.11 -13.25
N LEU A 264 12.61 -3.22 -13.64
CA LEU A 264 12.40 -2.25 -14.71
C LEU A 264 12.02 -2.91 -16.04
N SER A 265 12.79 -3.93 -16.46
CA SER A 265 12.49 -4.66 -17.70
C SER A 265 11.06 -5.23 -17.69
N ARG A 266 10.66 -5.84 -16.57
CA ARG A 266 9.31 -6.39 -16.43
C ARG A 266 8.21 -5.33 -16.48
N LEU A 267 8.44 -4.15 -15.89
CA LEU A 267 7.50 -3.03 -15.96
C LEU A 267 7.36 -2.52 -17.41
N GLN A 268 8.48 -2.34 -18.11
CA GLN A 268 8.49 -1.91 -19.52
C GLN A 268 7.78 -2.89 -20.46
N GLU A 269 8.01 -4.19 -20.27
CA GLU A 269 7.34 -5.25 -21.04
C GLU A 269 5.84 -5.31 -20.77
N SER A 270 5.41 -5.01 -19.54
CA SER A 270 4.00 -5.13 -19.13
C SER A 270 3.17 -3.86 -19.39
N CYS A 271 3.79 -2.69 -19.52
CA CYS A 271 3.12 -1.39 -19.65
C CYS A 271 3.51 -0.69 -20.96
N LEU A 272 3.21 -1.32 -22.09
CA LEU A 272 3.65 -0.87 -23.44
C LEU A 272 3.15 0.53 -23.83
N GLY A 273 2.07 1.03 -23.21
CA GLY A 273 1.53 2.37 -23.44
C GLY A 273 2.24 3.48 -22.67
N THR A 274 3.09 3.14 -21.71
CA THR A 274 3.79 4.08 -20.84
C THR A 274 5.24 4.25 -21.31
N ARG A 275 5.68 5.50 -21.45
CA ARG A 275 7.08 5.81 -21.76
C ARG A 275 7.88 5.82 -20.47
N PHE A 276 8.85 4.91 -20.34
CA PHE A 276 9.73 4.84 -19.17
C PHE A 276 11.03 5.61 -19.40
N TRP A 277 11.45 6.33 -18.36
CA TRP A 277 12.78 6.85 -18.18
C TRP A 277 13.44 6.17 -16.98
N ASP A 278 14.60 5.56 -17.22
CA ASP A 278 15.41 4.96 -16.15
C ASP A 278 16.23 6.06 -15.47
N ALA A 279 15.87 6.40 -14.25
CA ALA A 279 16.52 7.42 -13.45
C ALA A 279 17.71 6.89 -12.64
N SER A 280 17.99 5.59 -12.68
CA SER A 280 19.09 4.96 -11.91
C SER A 280 20.46 5.51 -12.28
N GLY A 281 20.62 6.01 -13.50
CA GLY A 281 21.83 6.71 -13.94
C GLY A 281 22.17 7.98 -13.15
N LEU A 282 21.18 8.63 -12.49
CA LEU A 282 21.41 9.81 -11.65
C LEU A 282 22.19 9.50 -10.36
N TYR A 283 22.22 8.24 -9.97
CA TYR A 283 22.93 7.73 -8.78
C TYR A 283 23.72 6.46 -9.12
N ALA A 284 24.35 6.42 -10.31
CA ALA A 284 25.04 5.25 -10.84
C ALA A 284 26.19 4.72 -9.95
N GLU A 285 26.80 5.59 -9.13
CA GLU A 285 27.88 5.24 -8.19
C GLU A 285 27.37 4.61 -6.88
N TYR A 286 26.05 4.59 -6.66
CA TYR A 286 25.39 4.11 -5.45
C TYR A 286 24.41 3.00 -5.78
N ASN A 287 24.16 2.10 -4.81
CA ASN A 287 23.19 1.04 -5.02
C ASN A 287 21.76 1.57 -5.10
N ASP A 288 21.44 2.59 -4.31
CA ASP A 288 20.12 3.20 -4.29
C ASP A 288 20.17 4.72 -4.08
N LEU A 289 19.02 5.38 -4.25
CA LEU A 289 18.93 6.83 -4.13
C LEU A 289 19.17 7.32 -2.69
N ASN A 290 18.92 6.49 -1.68
CA ASN A 290 19.19 6.86 -0.30
C ASN A 290 20.68 6.84 0.02
N GLU A 291 21.45 5.90 -0.50
CA GLU A 291 22.92 5.93 -0.39
C GLU A 291 23.50 7.19 -1.03
N CYS A 292 22.98 7.58 -2.19
CA CYS A 292 23.37 8.83 -2.85
C CYS A 292 23.07 10.06 -1.98
N LEU A 293 21.91 10.13 -1.33
CA LEU A 293 21.58 11.22 -0.41
C LEU A 293 22.56 11.29 0.76
N ILE A 294 22.85 10.17 1.40
CA ILE A 294 23.77 10.09 2.54
C ILE A 294 25.16 10.61 2.14
N ALA A 295 25.68 10.17 1.01
CA ALA A 295 26.97 10.62 0.50
C ALA A 295 26.99 12.15 0.24
N LYS A 296 25.96 12.70 -0.39
CA LYS A 296 25.84 14.15 -0.62
C LYS A 296 25.80 14.96 0.68
N ILE A 297 25.19 14.45 1.74
CA ILE A 297 25.16 15.10 3.07
C ILE A 297 26.57 15.09 3.68
N GLN A 298 27.28 13.97 3.63
CA GLN A 298 28.64 13.83 4.16
C GLN A 298 29.64 14.76 3.44
N ASP A 299 29.54 14.87 2.12
CA ASP A 299 30.37 15.77 1.34
C ASP A 299 30.14 17.24 1.68
N LYS A 300 28.87 17.65 1.86
CA LYS A 300 28.55 19.02 2.31
C LYS A 300 29.14 19.32 3.68
N GLN A 301 29.02 18.41 4.64
CA GLN A 301 29.58 18.57 6.00
C GLN A 301 31.12 18.66 5.98
N SER A 302 31.77 17.82 5.18
CA SER A 302 33.24 17.81 5.02
C SER A 302 33.77 19.11 4.40
N ASN A 303 33.04 19.70 3.48
CA ASN A 303 33.40 20.97 2.84
C ASN A 303 33.17 22.19 3.75
N THR A 304 32.13 22.14 4.62
CA THR A 304 31.87 23.20 5.61
C THR A 304 32.94 23.25 6.72
N LEU A 305 33.52 22.10 7.09
CA LEU A 305 34.58 22.02 8.11
C LEU A 305 35.96 22.46 7.58
N LYS A 306 36.12 22.65 6.27
CA LYS A 306 37.39 23.10 5.63
C LYS A 306 37.43 24.61 5.34
N GLN A 307 36.33 25.31 5.61
CA GLN A 307 36.22 26.77 5.54
C GLN A 307 36.34 27.40 6.93
#